data_364ab84dd636208ba950d263c2d91b36
#
_entry.id   364ab84dd636208ba950d263c2d91b36
#
_cell.length_a   1.000
_cell.length_b   1.000
_cell.length_c   1.000
_cell.angle_alpha   90.00
_cell.angle_beta   90.00
_cell.angle_gamma   90.00
#
_symmetry.space_group_name_H-M   'P 1'
#
loop_
_entity.id
_entity.type
_entity.pdbx_description
1 polymer ?
#
loop_
_entity_poly.entity_id
_entity_poly.type
_entity_poly.pdbx_seq_one_letter_code
_entity_poly.pdbx_strand_id
1 'polypeptide(L)'
;MRISVEGTQEGLRVRMRFEQYRRRLLATRITLVVLAVQGAISGLWATVAPHSWYTSFPGFGMRWVAADGPYNHHLAADVGAFFLALTAVSIAALVVDGTTVARIAGLGWLFFSVPHVVYHLFHQPDGMSTVSFTLSVLASALLVALAAACVLLPPRGDIPMSDPSPINVRFPRRKRG
;
A
#
# COMPACT_ATOMS: atom_id res chain seq x y z
N MET A 1 25.38 -3.33 -7.32
CA MET A 1 25.21 -4.47 -6.41
C MET A 1 26.44 -4.53 -5.52
N ARG A 2 26.31 -4.56 -4.20
CA ARG A 2 27.42 -4.72 -3.25
C ARG A 2 27.36 -6.13 -2.66
N ILE A 3 28.48 -6.84 -2.70
CA ILE A 3 28.62 -8.18 -2.12
C ILE A 3 29.49 -8.03 -0.89
N SER A 4 29.04 -8.50 0.26
CA SER A 4 29.84 -8.63 1.49
C SER A 4 29.92 -10.10 1.89
N VAL A 5 31.14 -10.55 2.23
CA VAL A 5 31.38 -11.90 2.69
C VAL A 5 31.87 -11.82 4.14
N GLU A 6 31.16 -12.48 5.05
CA GLU A 6 31.48 -12.54 6.47
C GLU A 6 31.84 -14.00 6.83
N GLY A 7 32.97 -14.19 7.47
CA GLY A 7 33.33 -15.49 8.04
C GLY A 7 32.46 -15.83 9.26
N THR A 8 31.93 -17.04 9.33
CA THR A 8 31.20 -17.57 10.49
C THR A 8 31.93 -18.80 11.03
N GLN A 9 31.63 -19.21 12.26
CA GLN A 9 32.26 -20.42 12.83
C GLN A 9 31.98 -21.71 12.02
N GLU A 10 30.93 -21.70 11.18
CA GLU A 10 30.52 -22.88 10.39
C GLU A 10 30.77 -22.72 8.88
N GLY A 11 31.27 -21.55 8.41
CA GLY A 11 31.48 -21.31 6.99
C GLY A 11 31.51 -19.81 6.63
N LEU A 12 30.98 -19.50 5.48
CA LEU A 12 30.89 -18.11 4.96
C LEU A 12 29.43 -17.69 4.78
N ARG A 13 29.13 -16.44 5.16
CA ARG A 13 27.86 -15.80 4.88
C ARG A 13 28.05 -14.74 3.79
N VAL A 14 27.42 -14.95 2.64
CA VAL A 14 27.45 -14.01 1.51
C VAL A 14 26.17 -13.19 1.51
N ARG A 15 26.30 -11.87 1.65
CA ARG A 15 25.18 -10.92 1.53
C ARG A 15 25.31 -10.11 0.24
N MET A 16 24.23 -10.07 -0.51
CA MET A 16 24.11 -9.26 -1.72
C MET A 16 23.13 -8.10 -1.45
N ARG A 17 23.50 -6.87 -1.79
CA ARG A 17 22.65 -5.67 -1.63
C ARG A 17 22.49 -4.92 -2.95
N PHE A 18 21.28 -4.51 -3.25
CA PHE A 18 20.98 -3.65 -4.40
C PHE A 18 21.11 -2.17 -3.99
N GLU A 19 22.30 -1.55 -4.18
CA GLU A 19 22.51 -0.15 -3.78
C GLU A 19 21.88 0.84 -4.77
N GLN A 20 21.88 0.53 -6.07
CA GLN A 20 21.53 1.47 -7.13
C GLN A 20 20.09 2.04 -7.03
N TYR A 21 19.12 1.23 -6.59
CA TYR A 21 17.70 1.64 -6.53
C TYR A 21 17.11 1.54 -5.13
N ARG A 22 17.94 1.34 -4.12
CA ARG A 22 17.50 1.01 -2.76
C ARG A 22 16.46 1.97 -2.20
N ARG A 23 16.68 3.29 -2.32
CA ARG A 23 15.74 4.31 -1.81
C ARG A 23 14.39 4.23 -2.54
N ARG A 24 14.40 4.04 -3.85
CA ARG A 24 13.18 3.94 -4.67
C ARG A 24 12.40 2.68 -4.35
N LEU A 25 13.08 1.54 -4.22
CA LEU A 25 12.46 0.26 -3.86
C LEU A 25 11.90 0.28 -2.44
N LEU A 26 12.65 0.83 -1.48
CA LEU A 26 12.16 1.00 -0.11
C LEU A 26 10.92 1.92 -0.08
N ALA A 27 10.97 3.05 -0.78
CA ALA A 27 9.81 3.95 -0.87
C ALA A 27 8.60 3.25 -1.48
N THR A 28 8.76 2.46 -2.55
CA THR A 28 7.68 1.67 -3.14
C THR A 28 7.08 0.68 -2.13
N ARG A 29 7.91 -0.05 -1.37
CA ARG A 29 7.42 -0.97 -0.33
C ARG A 29 6.66 -0.24 0.77
N ILE A 30 7.20 0.87 1.28
CA ILE A 30 6.53 1.69 2.30
C ILE A 30 5.18 2.17 1.77
N THR A 31 5.13 2.67 0.53
CA THR A 31 3.89 3.14 -0.10
C THR A 31 2.86 2.01 -0.22
N LEU A 32 3.27 0.81 -0.64
CA LEU A 32 2.38 -0.37 -0.69
C LEU A 32 1.85 -0.75 0.69
N VAL A 33 2.69 -0.70 1.74
CA VAL A 33 2.26 -0.96 3.12
C VAL A 33 1.24 0.08 3.57
N VAL A 34 1.47 1.36 3.31
CA VAL A 34 0.54 2.44 3.66
C VAL A 34 -0.80 2.25 2.95
N LEU A 35 -0.80 1.95 1.65
CA LEU A 35 -2.00 1.68 0.88
C LEU A 35 -2.74 0.43 1.38
N ALA A 36 -2.01 -0.65 1.70
CA ALA A 36 -2.60 -1.88 2.23
C ALA A 36 -3.25 -1.64 3.61
N VAL A 37 -2.59 -0.91 4.50
CA VAL A 37 -3.12 -0.59 5.84
C VAL A 37 -4.36 0.30 5.73
N GLN A 38 -4.31 1.37 4.93
CA GLN A 38 -5.44 2.26 4.70
C GLN A 38 -6.62 1.51 4.09
N GLY A 39 -6.37 0.70 3.05
CA GLY A 39 -7.40 -0.11 2.41
C GLY A 39 -8.00 -1.16 3.36
N ALA A 40 -7.17 -1.81 4.18
CA ALA A 40 -7.65 -2.76 5.19
C ALA A 40 -8.54 -2.10 6.24
N ILE A 41 -8.14 -0.94 6.78
CA ILE A 41 -8.93 -0.21 7.78
C ILE A 41 -10.28 0.20 7.18
N SER A 42 -10.28 0.87 6.02
CA SER A 42 -11.52 1.32 5.37
C SER A 42 -12.38 0.14 4.92
N GLY A 43 -11.76 -0.87 4.33
CA GLY A 43 -12.44 -2.05 3.80
C GLY A 43 -13.07 -2.92 4.88
N LEU A 44 -12.33 -3.25 5.93
CA LEU A 44 -12.86 -4.03 7.05
C LEU A 44 -13.98 -3.27 7.76
N TRP A 45 -13.79 -1.98 8.03
CA TRP A 45 -14.81 -1.17 8.71
C TRP A 45 -16.10 -1.10 7.89
N ALA A 46 -16.01 -0.78 6.59
CA ALA A 46 -17.18 -0.68 5.73
C ALA A 46 -17.87 -2.03 5.48
N THR A 47 -17.12 -3.16 5.47
CA THR A 47 -17.69 -4.51 5.26
C THR A 47 -18.31 -5.07 6.55
N VAL A 48 -17.63 -4.93 7.69
CA VAL A 48 -18.06 -5.55 8.95
C VAL A 48 -19.10 -4.70 9.68
N ALA A 49 -18.96 -3.37 9.61
CA ALA A 49 -19.86 -2.43 10.28
C ALA A 49 -20.26 -1.26 9.33
N PRO A 50 -20.97 -1.53 8.22
CA PRO A 50 -21.23 -0.56 7.16
C PRO A 50 -21.98 0.68 7.63
N HIS A 51 -22.93 0.55 8.55
CA HIS A 51 -23.64 1.69 9.12
C HIS A 51 -22.72 2.57 9.99
N SER A 52 -21.84 1.95 10.80
CA SER A 52 -20.86 2.68 11.60
C SER A 52 -19.86 3.41 10.71
N TRP A 53 -19.36 2.74 9.66
CA TRP A 53 -18.48 3.37 8.68
C TRP A 53 -19.17 4.57 8.01
N TYR A 54 -20.39 4.41 7.52
CA TYR A 54 -21.16 5.48 6.90
C TYR A 54 -21.31 6.69 7.82
N THR A 55 -21.69 6.48 9.09
CA THR A 55 -22.00 7.58 10.02
C THR A 55 -20.76 8.25 10.61
N SER A 56 -19.59 7.61 10.58
CA SER A 56 -18.44 8.03 11.40
C SER A 56 -17.12 8.10 10.64
N PHE A 57 -17.08 7.74 9.34
CA PHE A 57 -15.84 7.83 8.55
C PHE A 57 -15.44 9.30 8.30
N PRO A 58 -14.16 9.67 8.42
CA PRO A 58 -12.97 8.85 8.70
C PRO A 58 -12.66 8.67 10.19
N GLY A 59 -13.54 9.01 11.08
CA GLY A 59 -13.36 9.11 12.51
C GLY A 59 -13.17 10.56 12.97
N PHE A 60 -12.70 10.75 14.23
CA PHE A 60 -12.38 12.07 14.78
C PHE A 60 -13.57 13.06 14.81
N GLY A 61 -14.81 12.55 14.89
CA GLY A 61 -16.03 13.36 14.86
C GLY A 61 -16.45 13.85 13.47
N MET A 62 -15.72 13.51 12.42
CA MET A 62 -16.08 13.80 11.03
C MET A 62 -17.09 12.80 10.49
N ARG A 63 -17.82 13.19 9.42
CA ARG A 63 -18.89 12.40 8.80
C ARG A 63 -18.87 12.55 7.28
N TRP A 64 -17.75 12.21 6.65
CA TRP A 64 -17.56 12.48 5.22
C TRP A 64 -18.55 11.76 4.33
N VAL A 65 -18.85 10.48 4.64
CA VAL A 65 -19.77 9.68 3.83
C VAL A 65 -21.23 10.05 4.11
N ALA A 66 -21.57 10.24 5.40
CA ALA A 66 -22.94 10.59 5.77
C ALA A 66 -23.37 12.00 5.35
N ALA A 67 -22.42 12.90 5.11
CA ALA A 67 -22.70 14.22 4.59
C ALA A 67 -23.09 14.22 3.10
N ASP A 68 -22.70 13.18 2.35
CA ASP A 68 -22.81 13.13 0.89
C ASP A 68 -24.14 12.51 0.39
N GLY A 69 -24.92 11.85 1.23
CA GLY A 69 -26.20 11.28 0.84
C GLY A 69 -26.76 10.25 1.82
N PRO A 70 -27.95 9.69 1.55
CA PRO A 70 -28.60 8.73 2.44
C PRO A 70 -27.85 7.40 2.51
N TYR A 71 -27.98 6.73 3.65
CA TYR A 71 -27.38 5.41 3.84
C TYR A 71 -27.92 4.36 2.86
N ASN A 72 -27.02 3.68 2.21
CA ASN A 72 -27.29 2.50 1.41
C ASN A 72 -26.36 1.36 1.88
N HIS A 73 -26.95 0.33 2.49
CA HIS A 73 -26.20 -0.80 3.06
C HIS A 73 -25.39 -1.54 1.99
N HIS A 74 -26.00 -1.83 0.83
CA HIS A 74 -25.35 -2.56 -0.25
C HIS A 74 -24.14 -1.79 -0.79
N LEU A 75 -24.33 -0.50 -1.08
CA LEU A 75 -23.27 0.35 -1.58
C LEU A 75 -22.11 0.48 -0.57
N ALA A 76 -22.41 0.64 0.73
CA ALA A 76 -21.38 0.71 1.77
C ALA A 76 -20.58 -0.61 1.86
N ALA A 77 -21.23 -1.76 1.78
CA ALA A 77 -20.59 -3.07 1.78
C ALA A 77 -19.74 -3.29 0.53
N ASP A 78 -20.22 -2.88 -0.65
CA ASP A 78 -19.47 -2.97 -1.91
C ASP A 78 -18.21 -2.11 -1.90
N VAL A 79 -18.29 -0.90 -1.37
CA VAL A 79 -17.11 -0.03 -1.18
C VAL A 79 -16.09 -0.72 -0.26
N GLY A 80 -16.57 -1.35 0.82
CA GLY A 80 -15.73 -2.13 1.72
C GLY A 80 -15.02 -3.29 1.00
N ALA A 81 -15.76 -4.09 0.25
CA ALA A 81 -15.23 -5.21 -0.54
C ALA A 81 -14.21 -4.73 -1.58
N PHE A 82 -14.45 -3.58 -2.22
CA PHE A 82 -13.54 -2.99 -3.17
C PHE A 82 -12.20 -2.58 -2.53
N PHE A 83 -12.24 -1.93 -1.36
CA PHE A 83 -11.02 -1.62 -0.60
C PHE A 83 -10.26 -2.88 -0.17
N LEU A 84 -10.97 -3.95 0.22
CA LEU A 84 -10.33 -5.24 0.54
C LEU A 84 -9.65 -5.86 -0.68
N ALA A 85 -10.23 -5.77 -1.87
CA ALA A 85 -9.61 -6.22 -3.11
C ALA A 85 -8.32 -5.45 -3.41
N LEU A 86 -8.32 -4.11 -3.29
CA LEU A 86 -7.13 -3.27 -3.44
C LEU A 86 -6.06 -3.59 -2.38
N THR A 87 -6.48 -3.88 -1.15
CA THR A 87 -5.61 -4.34 -0.07
C THR A 87 -4.94 -5.67 -0.43
N ALA A 88 -5.72 -6.65 -0.91
CA ALA A 88 -5.20 -7.97 -1.30
C ALA A 88 -4.15 -7.86 -2.41
N VAL A 89 -4.38 -7.03 -3.43
CA VAL A 89 -3.41 -6.79 -4.51
C VAL A 89 -2.14 -6.11 -3.99
N SER A 90 -2.26 -5.17 -3.03
CA SER A 90 -1.12 -4.52 -2.40
C SER A 90 -0.28 -5.50 -1.57
N ILE A 91 -0.93 -6.37 -0.80
CA ILE A 91 -0.27 -7.44 -0.05
C ILE A 91 0.40 -8.44 -1.01
N ALA A 92 -0.28 -8.85 -2.08
CA ALA A 92 0.29 -9.73 -3.09
C ALA A 92 1.57 -9.13 -3.70
N ALA A 93 1.58 -7.81 -3.98
CA ALA A 93 2.77 -7.12 -4.47
C ALA A 93 3.94 -7.15 -3.47
N LEU A 94 3.66 -7.04 -2.17
CA LEU A 94 4.67 -7.14 -1.11
C LEU A 94 5.21 -8.56 -0.93
N VAL A 95 4.35 -9.58 -1.10
CA VAL A 95 4.71 -11.01 -0.95
C VAL A 95 5.48 -11.52 -2.15
N VAL A 96 5.02 -11.21 -3.37
CA VAL A 96 5.70 -11.56 -4.63
C VAL A 96 7.02 -10.80 -4.77
N ASP A 97 7.10 -9.64 -4.13
CA ASP A 97 8.32 -8.82 -4.03
C ASP A 97 8.87 -8.34 -5.39
N GLY A 98 7.99 -8.19 -6.40
CA GLY A 98 8.34 -7.78 -7.77
C GLY A 98 7.90 -6.36 -8.09
N THR A 99 8.74 -5.59 -8.79
CA THR A 99 8.41 -4.21 -9.21
C THR A 99 7.28 -4.15 -10.23
N THR A 100 7.08 -5.19 -11.03
CA THR A 100 5.95 -5.29 -11.96
C THR A 100 4.63 -5.42 -11.21
N VAL A 101 4.56 -6.29 -10.20
CA VAL A 101 3.36 -6.47 -9.38
C VAL A 101 3.05 -5.21 -8.57
N ALA A 102 4.08 -4.51 -8.09
CA ALA A 102 3.92 -3.22 -7.42
C ALA A 102 3.28 -2.16 -8.34
N ARG A 103 3.66 -2.11 -9.63
CA ARG A 103 3.03 -1.21 -10.61
C ARG A 103 1.59 -1.60 -10.89
N ILE A 104 1.28 -2.89 -11.00
CA ILE A 104 -0.10 -3.37 -11.20
C ILE A 104 -0.97 -2.96 -10.01
N ALA A 105 -0.49 -3.13 -8.77
CA ALA A 105 -1.18 -2.65 -7.58
C ALA A 105 -1.39 -1.12 -7.62
N GLY A 106 -0.34 -0.36 -7.96
CA GLY A 106 -0.42 1.09 -8.12
C GLY A 106 -1.43 1.54 -9.18
N LEU A 107 -1.51 0.84 -10.32
CA LEU A 107 -2.52 1.11 -11.34
C LEU A 107 -3.93 0.85 -10.81
N GLY A 108 -4.18 -0.24 -10.10
CA GLY A 108 -5.48 -0.51 -9.49
C GLY A 108 -5.90 0.62 -8.54
N TRP A 109 -4.99 1.09 -7.69
CA TRP A 109 -5.23 2.23 -6.81
C TRP A 109 -5.45 3.55 -7.59
N LEU A 110 -4.75 3.79 -8.72
CA LEU A 110 -4.96 4.99 -9.56
C LEU A 110 -6.34 4.98 -10.20
N PHE A 111 -6.79 3.84 -10.75
CA PHE A 111 -8.12 3.73 -11.35
C PHE A 111 -9.24 4.00 -10.33
N PHE A 112 -9.02 3.70 -9.07
CA PHE A 112 -9.93 4.09 -7.99
C PHE A 112 -9.76 5.55 -7.59
N SER A 113 -8.52 5.98 -7.26
CA SER A 113 -8.29 7.25 -6.57
C SER A 113 -8.43 8.47 -7.46
N VAL A 114 -8.17 8.35 -8.78
CA VAL A 114 -8.33 9.50 -9.71
C VAL A 114 -9.79 9.92 -9.86
N PRO A 115 -10.75 9.04 -10.19
CA PRO A 115 -12.17 9.42 -10.19
C PRO A 115 -12.64 9.91 -8.82
N HIS A 116 -12.13 9.29 -7.74
CA HIS A 116 -12.49 9.65 -6.38
C HIS A 116 -12.05 11.07 -6.01
N VAL A 117 -10.81 11.49 -6.29
CA VAL A 117 -10.37 12.87 -6.04
C VAL A 117 -11.11 13.87 -6.94
N VAL A 118 -11.37 13.51 -8.19
CA VAL A 118 -12.17 14.37 -9.10
C VAL A 118 -13.55 14.60 -8.52
N TYR A 119 -14.23 13.57 -8.01
CA TYR A 119 -15.51 13.72 -7.34
C TYR A 119 -15.40 14.72 -6.18
N HIS A 120 -14.46 14.54 -5.25
CA HIS A 120 -14.27 15.44 -4.11
C HIS A 120 -13.96 16.88 -4.51
N LEU A 121 -13.25 17.11 -5.61
CA LEU A 121 -12.93 18.47 -6.06
C LEU A 121 -14.16 19.27 -6.51
N PHE A 122 -15.18 18.58 -7.04
CA PHE A 122 -16.37 19.23 -7.62
C PHE A 122 -17.64 19.06 -6.79
N HIS A 123 -17.61 18.30 -5.70
CA HIS A 123 -18.77 18.01 -4.87
C HIS A 123 -18.47 18.28 -3.40
N GLN A 124 -18.82 19.47 -2.93
CA GLN A 124 -18.85 19.76 -1.50
C GLN A 124 -20.25 19.48 -0.99
N PRO A 125 -20.43 18.48 -0.10
CA PRO A 125 -21.75 18.18 0.47
C PRO A 125 -22.30 19.34 1.29
N ASP A 126 -23.61 19.55 1.21
CA ASP A 126 -24.31 20.54 2.03
C ASP A 126 -24.14 20.23 3.52
N GLY A 127 -23.78 21.26 4.31
CA GLY A 127 -23.55 21.11 5.75
C GLY A 127 -22.16 20.56 6.14
N MET A 128 -21.31 20.21 5.19
CA MET A 128 -19.92 19.87 5.48
C MET A 128 -19.09 21.14 5.72
N SER A 129 -18.38 21.21 6.85
CA SER A 129 -17.49 22.35 7.12
C SER A 129 -16.35 22.43 6.10
N THR A 130 -15.88 23.65 5.79
CA THR A 130 -14.74 23.87 4.88
C THR A 130 -13.50 23.10 5.29
N VAL A 131 -13.22 22.98 6.59
CA VAL A 131 -12.09 22.21 7.11
C VAL A 131 -12.26 20.72 6.77
N SER A 132 -13.42 20.14 7.04
CA SER A 132 -13.72 18.75 6.75
C SER A 132 -13.64 18.46 5.25
N PHE A 133 -14.18 19.34 4.43
CA PHE A 133 -14.10 19.25 2.97
C PHE A 133 -12.64 19.32 2.48
N THR A 134 -11.86 20.30 2.92
CA THR A 134 -10.46 20.42 2.54
C THR A 134 -9.67 19.18 2.92
N LEU A 135 -9.90 18.61 4.12
CA LEU A 135 -9.23 17.39 4.55
C LEU A 135 -9.62 16.18 3.69
N SER A 136 -10.88 16.08 3.25
CA SER A 136 -11.32 14.99 2.36
C SER A 136 -10.66 15.07 0.99
N VAL A 137 -10.53 16.27 0.43
CA VAL A 137 -9.80 16.52 -0.83
C VAL A 137 -8.32 16.18 -0.69
N LEU A 138 -7.67 16.64 0.38
CA LEU A 138 -6.26 16.34 0.62
C LEU A 138 -6.00 14.84 0.83
N ALA A 139 -6.87 14.15 1.56
CA ALA A 139 -6.77 12.70 1.76
C ALA A 139 -6.92 11.94 0.44
N SER A 140 -7.90 12.31 -0.40
CA SER A 140 -8.08 11.67 -1.71
C SER A 140 -6.93 11.99 -2.69
N ALA A 141 -6.40 13.21 -2.66
CA ALA A 141 -5.22 13.58 -3.44
C ALA A 141 -3.95 12.81 -2.99
N LEU A 142 -3.82 12.58 -1.68
CA LEU A 142 -2.74 11.75 -1.14
C LEU A 142 -2.82 10.31 -1.64
N LEU A 143 -4.01 9.73 -1.75
CA LEU A 143 -4.18 8.39 -2.35
C LEU A 143 -3.68 8.35 -3.79
N VAL A 144 -3.98 9.38 -4.61
CA VAL A 144 -3.46 9.50 -5.98
C VAL A 144 -1.94 9.58 -5.97
N ALA A 145 -1.35 10.38 -5.10
CA ALA A 145 0.10 10.53 -5.00
C ALA A 145 0.79 9.20 -4.60
N LEU A 146 0.23 8.48 -3.63
CA LEU A 146 0.74 7.17 -3.20
C LEU A 146 0.60 6.13 -4.32
N ALA A 147 -0.54 6.07 -4.99
CA ALA A 147 -0.77 5.17 -6.11
C ALA A 147 0.20 5.46 -7.28
N ALA A 148 0.38 6.74 -7.64
CA ALA A 148 1.34 7.17 -8.65
C ALA A 148 2.79 6.82 -8.24
N ALA A 149 3.13 6.93 -6.96
CA ALA A 149 4.44 6.53 -6.45
C ALA A 149 4.71 5.03 -6.68
N CYS A 150 3.73 4.15 -6.49
CA CYS A 150 3.87 2.72 -6.79
C CYS A 150 4.09 2.44 -8.27
N VAL A 151 3.63 3.30 -9.17
CA VAL A 151 3.83 3.14 -10.62
C VAL A 151 5.17 3.74 -11.06
N LEU A 152 5.55 4.91 -10.55
CA LEU A 152 6.63 5.73 -11.08
C LEU A 152 7.98 5.51 -10.37
N LEU A 153 7.98 5.16 -9.07
CA LEU A 153 9.21 4.96 -8.31
C LEU A 153 9.98 3.70 -8.71
N PRO A 154 9.35 2.54 -8.96
CA PRO A 154 10.10 1.35 -9.33
C PRO A 154 10.95 1.58 -10.58
N PRO A 155 12.20 1.06 -10.65
CA PRO A 155 13.02 1.12 -11.86
C PRO A 155 12.38 0.32 -12.98
N ARG A 156 12.74 0.63 -14.25
CA ARG A 156 12.26 -0.14 -15.41
C ARG A 156 12.76 -1.59 -15.33
N GLY A 157 11.92 -2.52 -15.77
CA GLY A 157 12.15 -3.96 -15.67
C GLY A 157 11.51 -4.55 -14.42
N ASP A 158 11.52 -5.87 -14.30
CA ASP A 158 11.03 -6.60 -13.12
C ASP A 158 12.21 -7.02 -12.24
N ILE A 159 12.31 -6.43 -11.08
CA ILE A 159 13.35 -6.73 -10.09
C ILE A 159 12.73 -6.89 -8.70
N PRO A 160 13.34 -7.70 -7.83
CA PRO A 160 12.93 -7.80 -6.44
C PRO A 160 13.04 -6.45 -5.73
N MET A 161 12.08 -6.14 -4.88
CA MET A 161 12.07 -4.92 -4.07
C MET A 161 12.86 -5.05 -2.78
N SER A 162 13.16 -6.29 -2.35
CA SER A 162 13.99 -6.60 -1.19
C SER A 162 15.37 -7.11 -1.59
N ASP A 163 16.33 -7.01 -0.67
CA ASP A 163 17.64 -7.63 -0.85
C ASP A 163 17.51 -9.17 -0.82
N PRO A 164 18.25 -9.91 -1.64
CA PRO A 164 18.26 -11.36 -1.59
C PRO A 164 18.64 -11.88 -0.21
N SER A 165 18.04 -13.00 0.19
CA SER A 165 18.43 -13.68 1.43
C SER A 165 19.91 -14.03 1.44
N PRO A 166 20.61 -13.91 2.59
CA PRO A 166 22.02 -14.28 2.69
C PRO A 166 22.24 -15.74 2.34
N ILE A 167 23.25 -16.03 1.53
CA ILE A 167 23.68 -17.39 1.22
C ILE A 167 24.66 -17.83 2.29
N ASN A 168 24.38 -18.92 3.01
CA ASN A 168 25.27 -19.52 3.99
C ASN A 168 25.99 -20.72 3.33
N VAL A 169 27.29 -20.60 3.12
CA VAL A 169 28.15 -21.71 2.64
C VAL A 169 28.74 -22.36 3.85
N ARG A 170 28.32 -23.59 4.18
CA ARG A 170 28.87 -24.36 5.29
C ARG A 170 30.09 -25.15 4.82
N PHE A 171 31.18 -25.13 5.61
CA PHE A 171 32.32 -26.00 5.37
C PHE A 171 32.06 -27.38 5.99
N PRO A 172 32.47 -28.47 5.31
CA PRO A 172 32.38 -29.81 5.91
C PRO A 172 33.21 -29.87 7.20
N ARG A 173 32.57 -30.31 8.28
CA ARG A 173 33.31 -30.56 9.56
C ARG A 173 34.40 -31.58 9.31
N ARG A 174 35.65 -31.18 9.50
CA ARG A 174 36.77 -32.11 9.50
C ARG A 174 36.54 -33.13 10.63
N LYS A 175 36.25 -34.39 10.27
CA LYS A 175 36.24 -35.49 11.28
C LYS A 175 37.61 -35.51 11.93
N ARG A 176 37.71 -35.22 13.22
CA ARG A 176 38.89 -35.51 14.00
C ARG A 176 38.91 -37.02 14.14
N GLY A 177 39.87 -37.67 13.47
CA GLY A 177 40.24 -39.06 13.69
C GLY A 177 41.00 -39.21 15.01
#